data_2fa3e0e0143fd76d225c7086d1cc02d5
#
_entry.id   2fa3e0e0143fd76d225c7086d1cc02d5
#
_cell.length_a   1.000
_cell.length_b   1.000
_cell.length_c   1.000
_cell.angle_alpha   90.00
_cell.angle_beta   90.00
_cell.angle_gamma   90.00
#
_symmetry.space_group_name_H-M   'P 1'
#
loop_
_entity.id
_entity.type
_entity.pdbx_description
1 polymer ?
#
loop_
_entity_poly.entity_id
_entity_poly.type
_entity_poly.pdbx_seq_one_letter_code
_entity_poly.pdbx_strand_id
1 'polypeptide(L)'
;LTASAQSVKYKCMLQMTNYKGLEAYVVVSLIDPKGNYEKTLYMMGPDKQWYNGFKQWDKFNKKKKEKLNGITGASVAAGDRSITTFAIDATKMNKGYKLRFESAVEDGQYHVNDIEIPLTTAGITQKVEGTGYIRYVKLNKAQ
;
A
#
# COMPACT_ATOMS: atom_id res chain seq x y z
N LEU A 1 -2.76 -23.17 23.77
CA LEU A 1 -3.04 -21.74 23.72
C LEU A 1 -2.46 -21.14 22.44
N THR A 2 -3.33 -20.76 21.52
CA THR A 2 -2.89 -20.03 20.34
C THR A 2 -2.99 -18.54 20.61
N ALA A 3 -1.88 -17.84 20.45
CA ALA A 3 -1.91 -16.40 20.48
C ALA A 3 -2.68 -15.91 19.25
N SER A 4 -3.75 -15.15 19.45
CA SER A 4 -4.41 -14.48 18.33
C SER A 4 -3.51 -13.37 17.81
N ALA A 5 -3.43 -13.23 16.51
CA ALA A 5 -2.73 -12.11 15.89
C ALA A 5 -3.36 -10.80 16.36
N GLN A 6 -2.53 -9.86 16.78
CA GLN A 6 -2.99 -8.53 17.15
C GLN A 6 -2.91 -7.62 15.93
N SER A 7 -4.04 -7.09 15.51
CA SER A 7 -4.11 -6.08 14.48
C SER A 7 -4.00 -4.70 15.11
N VAL A 8 -3.11 -3.88 14.56
CA VAL A 8 -2.96 -2.48 14.94
C VAL A 8 -3.35 -1.64 13.75
N LYS A 9 -4.29 -0.72 13.94
CA LYS A 9 -4.72 0.19 12.87
C LYS A 9 -3.73 1.34 12.76
N TYR A 10 -3.37 1.62 11.51
CA TYR A 10 -2.53 2.77 11.17
C TYR A 10 -3.30 3.70 10.25
N LYS A 11 -3.21 4.98 10.56
CA LYS A 11 -3.68 6.05 9.66
C LYS A 11 -2.57 6.33 8.67
N CYS A 12 -2.90 6.23 7.39
CA CYS A 12 -1.96 6.44 6.29
C CYS A 12 -2.28 7.77 5.61
N MET A 13 -1.36 8.71 5.69
CA MET A 13 -1.42 9.94 4.92
C MET A 13 -0.53 9.79 3.71
N LEU A 14 -1.12 9.88 2.52
CA LEU A 14 -0.44 9.74 1.25
C LEU A 14 -0.62 11.00 0.44
N GLN A 15 0.49 11.63 0.04
CA GLN A 15 0.49 12.84 -0.78
C GLN A 15 0.97 12.50 -2.19
N MET A 16 0.18 12.86 -3.19
CA MET A 16 0.56 12.65 -4.59
C MET A 16 1.44 13.79 -5.10
N THR A 17 2.27 13.48 -6.10
CA THR A 17 2.99 14.50 -6.86
C THR A 17 2.02 15.26 -7.76
N ASN A 18 2.45 16.39 -8.31
CA ASN A 18 1.69 17.16 -9.30
C ASN A 18 1.91 16.63 -10.71
N TYR A 19 1.86 15.28 -10.88
CA TYR A 19 2.03 14.71 -12.21
C TYR A 19 0.87 15.11 -13.13
N LYS A 20 1.07 15.01 -14.43
CA LYS A 20 0.01 15.23 -15.42
C LYS A 20 -0.57 13.89 -15.82
N GLY A 21 -1.88 13.73 -15.71
CA GLY A 21 -2.53 12.49 -16.08
C GLY A 21 -3.79 12.23 -15.27
N LEU A 22 -4.34 11.07 -15.50
CA LEU A 22 -5.55 10.61 -14.82
C LEU A 22 -5.27 10.27 -13.35
N GLU A 23 -6.33 10.04 -12.59
CA GLU A 23 -6.21 9.64 -11.20
C GLU A 23 -5.40 8.35 -11.05
N ALA A 24 -4.58 8.29 -10.02
CA ALA A 24 -3.74 7.14 -9.75
C ALA A 24 -4.48 6.10 -8.91
N TYR A 25 -4.20 4.84 -9.21
CA TYR A 25 -4.49 3.72 -8.34
C TYR A 25 -3.24 3.44 -7.51
N VAL A 26 -3.42 3.06 -6.25
CA VAL A 26 -2.32 2.71 -5.35
C VAL A 26 -2.70 1.45 -4.59
N VAL A 27 -1.83 0.45 -4.61
CA VAL A 27 -2.01 -0.75 -3.80
C VAL A 27 -0.95 -0.83 -2.73
N VAL A 28 -1.39 -1.12 -1.50
CA VAL A 28 -0.51 -1.28 -0.34
C VAL A 28 -0.47 -2.75 0.03
N SER A 29 0.71 -3.32 0.02
CA SER A 29 0.91 -4.76 0.28
C SER A 29 1.92 -4.98 1.40
N LEU A 30 1.69 -6.06 2.16
CA LEU A 30 2.67 -6.59 3.10
C LEU A 30 3.63 -7.49 2.34
N ILE A 31 4.91 -7.20 2.46
CA ILE A 31 5.98 -7.97 1.82
C ILE A 31 6.78 -8.69 2.91
N ASP A 32 6.98 -9.99 2.74
CA ASP A 32 7.69 -10.81 3.72
C ASP A 32 9.21 -10.58 3.68
N PRO A 33 9.98 -11.13 4.64
CA PRO A 33 11.43 -10.94 4.67
C PRO A 33 12.18 -11.46 3.45
N LYS A 34 11.57 -12.35 2.67
CA LYS A 34 12.15 -12.89 1.44
C LYS A 34 11.82 -12.06 0.21
N GLY A 35 11.02 -10.98 0.38
CA GLY A 35 10.60 -10.12 -0.71
C GLY A 35 9.34 -10.56 -1.44
N ASN A 36 8.61 -11.53 -0.90
CA ASN A 36 7.37 -12.02 -1.51
C ASN A 36 6.14 -11.30 -0.96
N TYR A 37 5.13 -11.13 -1.82
CA TYR A 37 3.83 -10.62 -1.37
C TYR A 37 3.20 -11.62 -0.41
N GLU A 38 2.70 -11.13 0.71
CA GLU A 38 1.99 -11.95 1.68
C GLU A 38 0.51 -11.61 1.75
N LYS A 39 0.17 -10.32 1.71
CA LYS A 39 -1.20 -9.87 1.89
C LYS A 39 -1.38 -8.46 1.32
N THR A 40 -2.56 -8.21 0.74
CA THR A 40 -2.97 -6.85 0.38
C THR A 40 -3.60 -6.18 1.59
N LEU A 41 -3.15 -4.96 1.90
CA LEU A 41 -3.65 -4.19 3.03
C LEU A 41 -4.70 -3.17 2.61
N TYR A 42 -4.53 -2.54 1.46
CA TYR A 42 -5.47 -1.55 0.97
C TYR A 42 -5.31 -1.32 -0.54
N MET A 43 -6.41 -1.01 -1.20
CA MET A 43 -6.42 -0.64 -2.62
C MET A 43 -7.11 0.72 -2.77
N MET A 44 -6.37 1.72 -3.25
CA MET A 44 -6.93 3.01 -3.63
C MET A 44 -7.28 2.97 -5.12
N GLY A 45 -8.55 2.81 -5.40
CA GLY A 45 -9.08 2.63 -6.74
C GLY A 45 -10.20 1.60 -6.73
N PRO A 46 -11.44 2.00 -7.04
CA PRO A 46 -12.60 1.13 -6.84
C PRO A 46 -12.85 0.13 -7.96
N ASP A 47 -12.29 0.36 -9.15
CA ASP A 47 -12.66 -0.40 -10.34
C ASP A 47 -11.66 -1.53 -10.63
N LYS A 48 -12.12 -2.75 -10.39
CA LYS A 48 -11.29 -3.96 -10.54
C LYS A 48 -10.72 -4.15 -11.94
N GLN A 49 -11.37 -3.61 -12.98
CA GLN A 49 -10.89 -3.78 -14.35
C GLN A 49 -9.49 -3.19 -14.57
N TRP A 50 -9.07 -2.26 -13.71
CA TRP A 50 -7.76 -1.61 -13.82
C TRP A 50 -6.67 -2.27 -12.97
N TYR A 51 -7.01 -3.25 -12.13
CA TYR A 51 -6.06 -3.87 -11.20
C TYR A 51 -4.95 -4.64 -11.91
N ASN A 52 -5.18 -5.13 -13.11
CA ASN A 52 -4.16 -5.82 -13.90
C ASN A 52 -2.99 -4.91 -14.32
N GLY A 53 -3.15 -3.60 -14.19
CA GLY A 53 -2.05 -2.65 -14.41
C GLY A 53 -0.94 -2.77 -13.38
N PHE A 54 -1.25 -3.29 -12.19
CA PHE A 54 -0.25 -3.62 -11.17
C PHE A 54 0.31 -5.00 -11.44
N LYS A 55 1.18 -5.12 -12.45
CA LYS A 55 1.61 -6.42 -12.98
C LYS A 55 2.19 -7.36 -11.92
N GLN A 56 3.02 -6.85 -11.02
CA GLN A 56 3.64 -7.68 -9.98
C GLN A 56 2.61 -8.11 -8.94
N TRP A 57 1.83 -7.18 -8.44
CA TRP A 57 0.77 -7.47 -7.49
C TRP A 57 -0.29 -8.39 -8.10
N ASP A 58 -0.64 -8.20 -9.37
CA ASP A 58 -1.66 -8.99 -10.04
C ASP A 58 -1.28 -10.47 -10.14
N LYS A 59 0.00 -10.78 -10.36
CA LYS A 59 0.49 -12.17 -10.33
C LYS A 59 0.22 -12.82 -8.98
N PHE A 60 0.49 -12.11 -7.91
CA PHE A 60 0.23 -12.58 -6.55
C PHE A 60 -1.28 -12.75 -6.34
N ASN A 61 -2.07 -11.76 -6.70
CA ASN A 61 -3.52 -11.78 -6.49
C ASN A 61 -4.20 -12.93 -7.26
N LYS A 62 -3.76 -13.24 -8.46
CA LYS A 62 -4.30 -14.35 -9.25
C LYS A 62 -4.09 -15.70 -8.56
N LYS A 63 -2.99 -15.88 -7.86
CA LYS A 63 -2.71 -17.09 -7.09
C LYS A 63 -3.43 -17.10 -5.76
N LYS A 64 -3.39 -16.00 -5.05
CA LYS A 64 -3.95 -15.89 -3.69
C LYS A 64 -5.46 -15.75 -3.70
N LYS A 65 -6.03 -15.08 -4.69
CA LYS A 65 -7.47 -14.81 -4.82
C LYS A 65 -8.06 -14.19 -3.55
N GLU A 66 -7.41 -13.15 -3.06
CA GLU A 66 -7.86 -12.43 -1.88
C GLU A 66 -9.20 -11.74 -2.14
N LYS A 67 -10.02 -11.68 -1.09
CA LYS A 67 -11.23 -10.84 -1.11
C LYS A 67 -10.81 -9.43 -0.72
N LEU A 68 -11.01 -8.48 -1.62
CA LEU A 68 -10.63 -7.09 -1.41
C LEU A 68 -11.76 -6.24 -0.82
N ASN A 69 -12.92 -6.85 -0.55
CA ASN A 69 -14.06 -6.15 0.04
C ASN A 69 -13.67 -5.55 1.40
N GLY A 70 -14.00 -4.28 1.61
CA GLY A 70 -13.69 -3.60 2.86
C GLY A 70 -12.29 -3.01 2.94
N ILE A 71 -11.43 -3.29 1.96
CA ILE A 71 -10.09 -2.70 1.89
C ILE A 71 -9.85 -1.92 0.60
N THR A 72 -10.92 -1.47 -0.05
CA THR A 72 -10.85 -0.63 -1.24
C THR A 72 -11.43 0.76 -0.95
N GLY A 73 -10.90 1.75 -1.62
CA GLY A 73 -11.36 3.12 -1.55
C GLY A 73 -11.13 3.86 -2.85
N ALA A 74 -11.35 5.17 -2.84
CA ALA A 74 -11.24 6.01 -4.02
C ALA A 74 -9.80 6.06 -4.57
N SER A 75 -9.68 6.27 -5.88
CA SER A 75 -8.42 6.64 -6.52
C SER A 75 -7.97 8.03 -6.07
N VAL A 76 -6.74 8.40 -6.38
CA VAL A 76 -6.13 9.64 -5.89
C VAL A 76 -5.65 10.48 -7.06
N ALA A 77 -6.13 11.72 -7.14
CA ALA A 77 -5.75 12.64 -8.22
C ALA A 77 -4.36 13.24 -7.98
N ALA A 78 -3.76 13.74 -9.05
CA ALA A 78 -2.49 14.47 -8.97
C ALA A 78 -2.61 15.65 -8.00
N GLY A 79 -1.62 15.82 -7.13
CA GLY A 79 -1.58 16.89 -6.14
C GLY A 79 -2.46 16.68 -4.93
N ASP A 80 -3.33 15.67 -4.94
CA ASP A 80 -4.25 15.40 -3.84
C ASP A 80 -3.60 14.59 -2.72
N ARG A 81 -4.27 14.61 -1.58
CA ARG A 81 -3.89 13.86 -0.39
C ARG A 81 -4.99 12.87 -0.08
N SER A 82 -4.60 11.64 0.21
CA SER A 82 -5.49 10.59 0.68
C SER A 82 -5.18 10.27 2.13
N ILE A 83 -6.22 10.10 2.94
CA ILE A 83 -6.08 9.63 4.31
C ILE A 83 -6.93 8.38 4.43
N THR A 84 -6.29 7.25 4.68
CA THR A 84 -6.94 5.95 4.82
C THR A 84 -6.46 5.28 6.10
N THR A 85 -7.15 4.22 6.48
CA THR A 85 -6.78 3.42 7.65
C THR A 85 -6.73 1.97 7.23
N PHE A 86 -5.69 1.27 7.64
CA PHE A 86 -5.61 -0.18 7.43
C PHE A 86 -4.92 -0.83 8.63
N ALA A 87 -5.15 -2.13 8.77
CA ALA A 87 -4.63 -2.89 9.89
C ALA A 87 -3.32 -3.58 9.52
N ILE A 88 -2.37 -3.57 10.45
CA ILE A 88 -1.11 -4.29 10.33
C ILE A 88 -1.03 -5.28 11.49
N ASP A 89 -0.65 -6.53 11.17
CA ASP A 89 -0.42 -7.55 12.17
C ASP A 89 0.82 -7.18 12.99
N ALA A 90 0.61 -6.92 14.29
CA ALA A 90 1.69 -6.50 15.18
C ALA A 90 2.81 -7.54 15.30
N THR A 91 2.52 -8.81 15.04
CA THR A 91 3.53 -9.87 15.09
C THR A 91 4.55 -9.77 13.96
N LYS A 92 4.24 -8.98 12.93
CA LYS A 92 5.16 -8.76 11.80
C LYS A 92 6.15 -7.61 12.04
N MET A 93 5.97 -6.86 13.13
CA MET A 93 6.88 -5.75 13.46
C MET A 93 8.25 -6.28 13.86
N ASN A 94 9.28 -5.61 13.39
CA ASN A 94 10.69 -5.92 13.70
C ASN A 94 11.09 -7.36 13.31
N LYS A 95 10.51 -7.90 12.25
CA LYS A 95 10.74 -9.28 11.76
C LYS A 95 11.24 -9.30 10.31
N GLY A 96 11.62 -8.16 9.74
CA GLY A 96 12.11 -8.09 8.36
C GLY A 96 11.02 -7.85 7.32
N TYR A 97 9.79 -7.67 7.72
CA TYR A 97 8.68 -7.33 6.82
C TYR A 97 8.74 -5.86 6.41
N LYS A 98 8.09 -5.54 5.31
CA LYS A 98 7.93 -4.15 4.85
C LYS A 98 6.58 -3.96 4.19
N LEU A 99 6.18 -2.71 4.08
CA LEU A 99 5.04 -2.29 3.27
C LEU A 99 5.56 -1.84 1.91
N ARG A 100 4.85 -2.23 0.86
CA ARG A 100 5.12 -1.74 -0.49
C ARG A 100 3.91 -0.98 -0.99
N PHE A 101 4.16 0.24 -1.49
CA PHE A 101 3.15 1.06 -2.16
C PHE A 101 3.48 1.05 -3.64
N GLU A 102 2.56 0.52 -4.44
CA GLU A 102 2.67 0.54 -5.90
C GLU A 102 1.70 1.57 -6.42
N SER A 103 2.11 2.35 -7.40
CA SER A 103 1.25 3.34 -8.03
C SER A 103 1.17 3.09 -9.54
N ALA A 104 0.00 3.33 -10.11
CA ALA A 104 -0.23 3.18 -11.54
C ALA A 104 -1.29 4.17 -12.00
N VAL A 105 -1.11 4.67 -13.23
CA VAL A 105 -2.04 5.59 -13.88
C VAL A 105 -2.41 4.98 -15.23
N GLU A 106 -3.70 4.99 -15.56
CA GLU A 106 -4.17 4.53 -16.86
C GLU A 106 -3.47 5.33 -17.97
N ASP A 107 -2.99 4.64 -18.98
CA ASP A 107 -2.18 5.22 -20.06
C ASP A 107 -0.89 5.89 -19.58
N GLY A 108 -0.49 5.62 -18.35
CA GLY A 108 0.73 6.12 -17.75
C GLY A 108 1.67 5.01 -17.36
N GLN A 109 2.49 5.28 -16.36
CA GLN A 109 3.50 4.35 -15.89
C GLN A 109 3.00 3.52 -14.71
N TYR A 110 3.69 2.40 -14.46
CA TYR A 110 3.52 1.56 -13.30
C TYR A 110 4.81 1.58 -12.49
N HIS A 111 4.68 1.96 -11.21
CA HIS A 111 5.81 2.03 -10.28
C HIS A 111 5.62 0.98 -9.19
N VAL A 112 6.31 -0.16 -9.36
CA VAL A 112 6.19 -1.28 -8.42
C VAL A 112 6.79 -0.95 -7.05
N ASN A 113 7.83 -0.14 -7.02
CA ASN A 113 8.51 0.27 -5.79
C ASN A 113 8.42 1.77 -5.59
N ASP A 114 7.22 2.33 -5.70
CA ASP A 114 7.08 3.78 -5.47
C ASP A 114 7.53 4.13 -4.06
N ILE A 115 7.01 3.40 -3.06
CA ILE A 115 7.45 3.55 -1.66
C ILE A 115 7.57 2.16 -1.04
N GLU A 116 8.62 1.97 -0.24
CA GLU A 116 8.75 0.83 0.65
C GLU A 116 9.06 1.33 2.06
N ILE A 117 8.32 0.83 3.04
CA ILE A 117 8.47 1.24 4.44
C ILE A 117 8.80 0.00 5.27
N PRO A 118 9.96 -0.06 5.91
CA PRO A 118 10.26 -1.19 6.79
C PRO A 118 9.34 -1.21 7.99
N LEU A 119 8.82 -2.38 8.34
CA LEU A 119 7.98 -2.57 9.52
C LEU A 119 8.86 -2.70 10.76
N THR A 120 9.47 -1.59 11.14
CA THR A 120 10.26 -1.49 12.35
C THR A 120 9.70 -0.38 13.23
N THR A 121 9.96 -0.44 14.51
CA THR A 121 9.53 0.60 15.45
C THR A 121 10.04 1.97 15.01
N ALA A 122 11.29 2.05 14.57
CA ALA A 122 11.89 3.31 14.12
C ALA A 122 11.39 3.73 12.73
N GLY A 123 11.17 2.77 11.83
CA GLY A 123 10.87 3.07 10.42
C GLY A 123 9.41 3.37 10.13
N ILE A 124 8.50 2.76 10.86
CA ILE A 124 7.08 2.80 10.50
C ILE A 124 6.45 4.19 10.56
N THR A 125 6.95 5.06 11.43
CA THR A 125 6.42 6.43 11.59
C THR A 125 7.22 7.48 10.85
N GLN A 126 8.24 7.08 10.10
CA GLN A 126 9.02 8.02 9.30
C GLN A 126 8.22 8.46 8.07
N LYS A 127 8.41 9.72 7.69
CA LYS A 127 7.93 10.21 6.40
C LYS A 127 8.85 9.64 5.32
N VAL A 128 8.28 8.91 4.38
CA VAL A 128 9.05 8.27 3.30
C VAL A 128 8.65 8.88 1.97
N GLU A 129 9.62 9.39 1.23
CA GLU A 129 9.39 9.98 -0.09
C GLU A 129 9.30 8.89 -1.16
N GLY A 130 8.40 9.11 -2.13
CA GLY A 130 8.21 8.21 -3.24
C GLY A 130 9.15 8.47 -4.39
N THR A 131 9.16 7.53 -5.34
CA THR A 131 9.97 7.62 -6.56
C THR A 131 9.13 7.73 -7.83
N GLY A 132 7.82 7.53 -7.72
CA GLY A 132 6.89 7.57 -8.84
C GLY A 132 5.84 8.66 -8.68
N TYR A 133 4.57 8.28 -8.70
CA TYR A 133 3.47 9.23 -8.57
C TYR A 133 3.22 9.70 -7.15
N ILE A 134 3.69 8.96 -6.16
CA ILE A 134 3.53 9.32 -4.75
C ILE A 134 4.68 10.23 -4.34
N ARG A 135 4.35 11.37 -3.74
CA ARG A 135 5.37 12.29 -3.20
C ARG A 135 5.91 11.78 -1.89
N TYR A 136 5.03 11.42 -0.95
CA TYR A 136 5.44 10.84 0.34
C TYR A 136 4.27 10.12 0.99
N VAL A 137 4.61 9.26 1.93
CA VAL A 137 3.66 8.59 2.82
C VAL A 137 4.13 8.77 4.25
N LYS A 138 3.18 8.96 5.16
CA LYS A 138 3.44 8.98 6.60
C LYS A 138 2.36 8.18 7.32
N LEU A 139 2.79 7.25 8.15
CA LEU A 139 1.89 6.41 8.95
C LEU A 139 1.93 6.84 10.42
N ASN A 140 0.77 6.79 11.06
CA ASN A 140 0.65 6.97 12.50
C ASN A 140 -0.36 5.96 13.03
N LYS A 141 -0.14 5.49 14.26
CA LYS A 141 -1.15 4.63 14.88
C LYS A 141 -2.46 5.38 14.97
N ALA A 142 -3.54 4.73 14.56
CA ALA A 142 -4.88 5.25 14.75
C ALA A 142 -5.31 5.01 16.19
N GLN A 143 -6.05 5.95 16.73
CA GLN A 143 -6.58 5.84 18.08
C GLN A 143 -7.92 5.13 18.11
#